data_356c27e557632b088708e8a6c560993e
#
_entry.id   356c27e557632b088708e8a6c560993e
#
_cell.length_a   1.000
_cell.length_b   1.000
_cell.length_c   1.000
_cell.angle_alpha   90.00
_cell.angle_beta   90.00
_cell.angle_gamma   90.00
#
_symmetry.space_group_name_H-M   'P 1'
#
loop_
_entity.id
_entity.type
_entity.pdbx_description
1 polymer ?
#
loop_
_entity_poly.entity_id
_entity_poly.type
_entity_poly.pdbx_seq_one_letter_code
_entity_poly.pdbx_strand_id
1 'polypeptide(L)'
;MPDWILAKPQAHLVILTLDAGLGDANGGLNFNGHHDGSHRIMVPLGWTVIVRMRNADTRVPHSALVTRVFRQAEMPERLSPSDAAFPGAATPVPFTGTASGGYGEFSFAADRPGQYTLACGVQTHLQAGMWLRLDIVEGAPAPDWRED
;
A
#
# COMPACT_ATOMS: atom_id res chain seq x y z
N MET A 1 15.54 -5.83 6.59
CA MET A 1 14.34 -5.00 6.41
C MET A 1 14.67 -3.83 5.49
N PRO A 2 13.85 -3.50 4.49
CA PRO A 2 14.14 -2.38 3.61
C PRO A 2 14.03 -1.04 4.35
N ASP A 3 14.74 -0.03 3.85
CA ASP A 3 14.80 1.29 4.50
C ASP A 3 13.48 2.03 4.50
N TRP A 4 12.56 1.67 3.58
CA TRP A 4 11.28 2.35 3.48
C TRP A 4 10.22 1.83 4.48
N ILE A 5 10.56 0.84 5.29
CA ILE A 5 9.75 0.40 6.43
C ILE A 5 10.45 0.82 7.71
N LEU A 6 9.95 1.87 8.33
CA LEU A 6 10.52 2.41 9.56
C LEU A 6 9.63 2.08 10.75
N ALA A 7 10.12 1.24 11.63
CA ALA A 7 9.40 0.87 12.86
C ALA A 7 9.82 1.80 14.00
N LYS A 8 8.84 2.20 14.80
CA LYS A 8 9.02 2.91 16.07
C LYS A 8 8.31 2.11 17.17
N PRO A 9 8.97 1.05 17.70
CA PRO A 9 8.29 0.09 18.59
C PRO A 9 7.73 0.71 19.86
N GLN A 10 8.42 1.68 20.44
CA GLN A 10 7.95 2.31 21.69
C GLN A 10 6.65 3.10 21.47
N ALA A 11 6.42 3.57 20.25
CA ALA A 11 5.21 4.29 19.89
C ALA A 11 4.17 3.38 19.25
N HIS A 12 4.45 2.10 19.05
CA HIS A 12 3.63 1.16 18.27
C HIS A 12 3.25 1.77 16.92
N LEU A 13 4.26 2.25 16.19
CA LEU A 13 4.10 2.98 14.95
C LEU A 13 5.00 2.39 13.88
N VAL A 14 4.48 2.25 12.67
CA VAL A 14 5.27 1.95 11.48
C VAL A 14 4.99 2.99 10.40
N ILE A 15 6.04 3.45 9.74
CA ILE A 15 5.96 4.38 8.62
C ILE A 15 6.41 3.64 7.37
N LEU A 16 5.53 3.61 6.37
CA LEU A 16 5.81 3.05 5.05
C LEU A 16 6.00 4.19 4.07
N THR A 17 7.20 4.31 3.51
CA THR A 17 7.51 5.33 2.51
C THR A 17 7.53 4.69 1.14
N LEU A 18 6.53 5.00 0.31
CA LEU A 18 6.32 4.37 -0.98
C LEU A 18 6.72 5.32 -2.10
N ASP A 19 7.54 4.81 -3.03
CA ASP A 19 7.75 5.42 -4.34
C ASP A 19 6.87 4.68 -5.35
N ALA A 20 5.74 5.26 -5.70
CA ALA A 20 4.85 4.70 -6.69
C ALA A 20 5.43 4.94 -8.08
N GLY A 21 5.58 3.88 -8.87
CA GLY A 21 6.15 3.97 -10.20
C GLY A 21 7.66 4.17 -10.20
N LEU A 22 8.37 3.47 -9.34
CA LEU A 22 9.83 3.54 -9.27
C LEU A 22 10.45 2.68 -10.39
N GLY A 23 11.11 3.35 -11.34
CA GLY A 23 11.74 2.66 -12.48
C GLY A 23 10.74 1.95 -13.38
N ASP A 24 11.22 0.93 -14.09
CA ASP A 24 10.46 0.29 -15.17
C ASP A 24 9.81 -1.05 -14.79
N ALA A 25 10.00 -1.51 -13.55
CA ALA A 25 9.39 -2.76 -13.12
C ALA A 25 7.88 -2.72 -13.32
N ASN A 26 7.32 -3.76 -13.93
CA ASN A 26 5.90 -3.86 -14.27
C ASN A 26 5.39 -2.64 -15.07
N GLY A 27 6.22 -2.08 -15.94
CA GLY A 27 5.86 -0.89 -16.74
C GLY A 27 5.61 0.36 -15.89
N GLY A 28 6.20 0.45 -14.70
CA GLY A 28 5.97 1.54 -13.76
C GLY A 28 4.80 1.32 -12.80
N LEU A 29 4.05 0.24 -12.95
CA LEU A 29 2.93 -0.08 -12.06
C LEU A 29 3.43 -0.87 -10.85
N ASN A 30 4.14 -0.19 -9.97
CA ASN A 30 4.81 -0.79 -8.83
C ASN A 30 4.87 0.17 -7.63
N PHE A 31 5.13 -0.40 -6.45
CA PHE A 31 5.52 0.35 -5.24
C PHE A 31 6.95 -0.06 -4.90
N ASN A 32 7.87 0.88 -4.93
CA ASN A 32 9.30 0.65 -4.67
C ASN A 32 9.90 -0.46 -5.55
N GLY A 33 9.37 -0.62 -6.77
CA GLY A 33 9.78 -1.65 -7.70
C GLY A 33 9.08 -3.01 -7.52
N HIS A 34 8.22 -3.15 -6.52
CA HIS A 34 7.52 -4.41 -6.22
C HIS A 34 6.08 -4.38 -6.74
N HIS A 35 5.56 -5.53 -7.14
CA HIS A 35 4.24 -5.65 -7.78
C HIS A 35 3.71 -7.09 -7.70
N ASP A 36 2.45 -7.29 -8.12
CA ASP A 36 1.80 -8.61 -8.24
C ASP A 36 1.81 -9.42 -6.94
N GLY A 37 1.74 -8.74 -5.79
CA GLY A 37 1.74 -9.41 -4.50
C GLY A 37 3.01 -10.20 -4.20
N SER A 38 4.12 -9.87 -4.86
CA SER A 38 5.39 -10.59 -4.71
C SER A 38 5.98 -10.49 -3.31
N HIS A 39 5.56 -9.48 -2.55
CA HIS A 39 6.07 -9.21 -1.22
C HIS A 39 4.93 -8.95 -0.25
N ARG A 40 5.22 -9.21 1.01
CA ARG A 40 4.28 -9.07 2.11
C ARG A 40 4.86 -8.17 3.18
N ILE A 41 4.13 -7.13 3.52
CA ILE A 41 4.41 -6.27 4.66
C ILE A 41 3.62 -6.83 5.83
N MET A 42 4.29 -7.12 6.95
CA MET A 42 3.62 -7.59 8.17
C MET A 42 3.63 -6.49 9.20
N VAL A 43 2.47 -6.20 9.78
CA VAL A 43 2.26 -5.16 10.78
C VAL A 43 1.68 -5.79 12.04
N PRO A 44 2.23 -5.49 13.23
CA PRO A 44 1.63 -5.99 14.47
C PRO A 44 0.24 -5.42 14.70
N LEU A 45 -0.67 -6.27 15.17
CA LEU A 45 -2.01 -5.83 15.59
C LEU A 45 -1.89 -4.73 16.66
N GLY A 46 -2.65 -3.66 16.48
CA GLY A 46 -2.71 -2.54 17.42
C GLY A 46 -1.75 -1.41 17.09
N TRP A 47 -0.88 -1.58 16.11
CA TRP A 47 0.02 -0.50 15.71
C TRP A 47 -0.69 0.52 14.81
N THR A 48 -0.19 1.75 14.83
CA THR A 48 -0.57 2.78 13.87
C THR A 48 0.31 2.65 12.64
N VAL A 49 -0.30 2.71 11.47
CA VAL A 49 0.42 2.69 10.18
C VAL A 49 0.30 4.05 9.53
N ILE A 50 1.42 4.64 9.18
CA ILE A 50 1.47 5.85 8.36
C ILE A 50 2.03 5.45 6.99
N VAL A 51 1.29 5.77 5.94
CA VAL A 51 1.73 5.55 4.56
C VAL A 51 2.01 6.90 3.93
N ARG A 52 3.25 7.10 3.49
CA ARG A 52 3.69 8.28 2.75
C ARG A 52 4.05 7.86 1.35
N MET A 53 3.31 8.34 0.38
CA MET A 53 3.51 7.99 -1.01
C MET A 53 4.00 9.21 -1.79
N ARG A 54 5.09 9.02 -2.54
CA ARG A 54 5.50 9.94 -3.60
C ARG A 54 5.23 9.29 -4.93
N ASN A 55 4.65 10.02 -5.88
CA ASN A 55 4.55 9.53 -7.25
C ASN A 55 5.88 9.79 -7.96
N ALA A 56 6.69 8.74 -8.10
CA ALA A 56 7.99 8.78 -8.76
C ALA A 56 7.87 8.54 -10.28
N ASP A 57 6.66 8.25 -10.77
CA ASP A 57 6.39 8.05 -12.20
C ASP A 57 6.25 9.40 -12.89
N THR A 58 6.91 9.55 -14.02
CA THR A 58 6.81 10.79 -14.83
C THR A 58 5.70 10.74 -15.86
N ARG A 59 4.93 9.65 -15.94
CA ARG A 59 3.99 9.38 -17.04
C ARG A 59 2.53 9.43 -16.61
N VAL A 60 2.20 8.84 -15.45
CA VAL A 60 0.80 8.64 -15.03
C VAL A 60 0.63 8.91 -13.54
N PRO A 61 -0.60 9.23 -13.11
CA PRO A 61 -0.90 9.35 -11.68
C PRO A 61 -0.89 7.99 -10.99
N HIS A 62 -0.67 8.00 -9.69
CA HIS A 62 -0.74 6.83 -8.83
C HIS A 62 -1.42 7.18 -7.50
N SER A 63 -1.91 6.16 -6.83
CA SER A 63 -2.48 6.29 -5.48
C SER A 63 -2.05 5.12 -4.62
N ALA A 64 -2.37 5.19 -3.33
CA ALA A 64 -2.18 4.06 -2.42
C ALA A 64 -3.36 3.99 -1.47
N LEU A 65 -3.86 2.78 -1.23
CA LEU A 65 -4.84 2.52 -0.19
C LEU A 65 -4.72 1.08 0.28
N VAL A 66 -5.23 0.83 1.49
CA VAL A 66 -5.30 -0.52 2.05
C VAL A 66 -6.71 -1.03 1.87
N THR A 67 -6.84 -2.16 1.17
CA THR A 67 -8.14 -2.78 0.86
C THR A 67 -8.23 -4.19 1.41
N ARG A 68 -9.40 -4.81 1.30
CA ARG A 68 -9.56 -6.25 1.45
C ARG A 68 -8.75 -6.98 0.37
N VAL A 69 -8.58 -8.27 0.53
CA VAL A 69 -7.99 -9.13 -0.52
C VAL A 69 -9.03 -9.34 -1.62
N PHE A 70 -8.58 -9.26 -2.86
CA PHE A 70 -9.39 -9.55 -4.04
C PHE A 70 -8.91 -10.84 -4.70
N ARG A 71 -9.85 -11.64 -5.18
CA ARG A 71 -9.52 -12.71 -6.11
C ARG A 71 -9.14 -12.09 -7.45
N GLN A 72 -8.16 -12.67 -8.14
CA GLN A 72 -7.64 -12.10 -9.39
C GLN A 72 -8.75 -11.76 -10.39
N ALA A 73 -9.72 -12.68 -10.57
CA ALA A 73 -10.81 -12.48 -11.52
C ALA A 73 -11.83 -11.42 -11.07
N GLU A 74 -11.76 -10.96 -9.82
CA GLU A 74 -12.70 -10.01 -9.22
C GLU A 74 -12.05 -8.68 -8.89
N MET A 75 -10.81 -8.45 -9.30
CA MET A 75 -10.14 -7.17 -9.07
C MET A 75 -10.89 -6.04 -9.77
N PRO A 76 -11.33 -5.02 -9.03
CA PRO A 76 -12.05 -3.90 -9.62
C PRO A 76 -11.15 -3.10 -10.56
N GLU A 77 -11.80 -2.45 -11.53
CA GLU A 77 -11.09 -1.63 -12.51
C GLU A 77 -10.48 -0.39 -11.88
N ARG A 78 -11.11 0.14 -10.83
CA ARG A 78 -10.63 1.29 -10.06
C ARG A 78 -11.09 1.18 -8.63
N LEU A 79 -10.45 1.92 -7.72
CA LEU A 79 -10.82 1.95 -6.31
C LEU A 79 -11.19 3.36 -5.88
N SER A 80 -12.21 3.47 -5.05
CA SER A 80 -12.68 4.71 -4.44
C SER A 80 -12.31 4.75 -2.95
N PRO A 81 -12.46 5.89 -2.27
CA PRO A 81 -12.20 5.96 -0.83
C PRO A 81 -12.99 4.95 0.00
N SER A 82 -14.19 4.56 -0.46
CA SER A 82 -15.02 3.58 0.23
C SER A 82 -14.48 2.15 0.15
N ASP A 83 -13.51 1.88 -0.71
CA ASP A 83 -12.86 0.57 -0.79
C ASP A 83 -11.78 0.38 0.28
N ALA A 84 -11.43 1.43 1.03
CA ALA A 84 -10.48 1.31 2.12
C ALA A 84 -11.01 0.38 3.21
N ALA A 85 -10.16 -0.56 3.64
CA ALA A 85 -10.52 -1.54 4.66
C ALA A 85 -10.55 -0.97 6.08
N PHE A 86 -9.95 0.21 6.27
CA PHE A 86 -9.90 0.94 7.54
C PHE A 86 -10.26 2.39 7.30
N PRO A 87 -10.87 3.09 8.28
CA PRO A 87 -11.17 4.49 8.13
C PRO A 87 -9.93 5.30 7.75
N GLY A 88 -10.03 6.10 6.67
CA GLY A 88 -8.97 6.98 6.23
C GLY A 88 -7.78 6.32 5.56
N ALA A 89 -7.81 5.01 5.30
CA ALA A 89 -6.66 4.26 4.78
C ALA A 89 -6.52 4.38 3.26
N ALA A 90 -6.51 5.61 2.75
CA ALA A 90 -6.36 5.90 1.33
C ALA A 90 -5.76 7.29 1.12
N THR A 91 -4.94 7.44 0.09
CA THR A 91 -4.58 8.78 -0.43
C THR A 91 -5.81 9.47 -1.01
N PRO A 92 -5.83 10.81 -1.11
CA PRO A 92 -7.02 11.50 -1.64
C PRO A 92 -7.41 11.02 -3.03
N VAL A 93 -8.70 10.77 -3.22
CA VAL A 93 -9.34 10.35 -4.48
C VAL A 93 -8.52 9.28 -5.23
N PRO A 94 -8.50 8.03 -4.72
CA PRO A 94 -7.61 6.98 -5.25
C PRO A 94 -7.76 6.69 -6.73
N PHE A 95 -8.96 6.84 -7.31
CA PHE A 95 -9.19 6.59 -8.73
C PHE A 95 -8.65 7.70 -9.65
N THR A 96 -8.47 8.92 -9.13
CA THR A 96 -7.81 10.01 -9.86
C THR A 96 -6.31 9.94 -9.67
N GLY A 97 -5.88 9.65 -8.45
CA GLY A 97 -4.48 9.53 -8.09
C GLY A 97 -3.78 10.87 -7.85
N THR A 98 -2.55 10.74 -7.42
CA THR A 98 -1.62 11.85 -7.20
C THR A 98 -0.79 12.03 -8.47
N ALA A 99 -0.66 13.27 -8.95
CA ALA A 99 0.10 13.59 -10.15
C ALA A 99 1.60 13.31 -9.96
N SER A 100 2.30 13.17 -11.09
CA SER A 100 3.75 12.95 -11.10
C SER A 100 4.48 13.96 -10.23
N GLY A 101 5.38 13.49 -9.38
CA GLY A 101 6.15 14.30 -8.44
C GLY A 101 5.38 14.73 -7.19
N GLY A 102 4.08 14.46 -7.12
CA GLY A 102 3.26 14.80 -5.97
C GLY A 102 3.33 13.79 -4.85
N TYR A 103 2.76 14.15 -3.70
CA TYR A 103 2.74 13.35 -2.48
C TYR A 103 1.33 13.11 -2.02
N GLY A 104 1.11 11.93 -1.44
CA GLY A 104 -0.11 11.58 -0.73
C GLY A 104 0.25 10.91 0.59
N GLU A 105 -0.58 11.06 1.60
CA GLU A 105 -0.33 10.47 2.91
C GLU A 105 -1.66 10.06 3.55
N PHE A 106 -1.62 8.97 4.29
CA PHE A 106 -2.72 8.58 5.17
C PHE A 106 -2.18 7.80 6.36
N SER A 107 -3.01 7.69 7.40
CA SER A 107 -2.71 6.86 8.55
C SER A 107 -3.96 6.10 8.97
N PHE A 108 -3.75 4.93 9.59
CA PHE A 108 -4.85 4.14 10.15
C PHE A 108 -4.37 3.30 11.31
N ALA A 109 -5.32 2.90 12.16
CA ALA A 109 -5.06 1.95 13.23
C ALA A 109 -5.21 0.53 12.70
N ALA A 110 -4.16 -0.28 12.84
CA ALA A 110 -4.19 -1.69 12.45
C ALA A 110 -4.90 -2.50 13.53
N ASP A 111 -6.21 -2.29 13.69
CA ASP A 111 -7.00 -2.79 14.81
C ASP A 111 -7.79 -4.07 14.51
N ARG A 112 -7.62 -4.66 13.34
CA ARG A 112 -8.23 -5.94 12.96
C ARG A 112 -7.19 -6.83 12.29
N PRO A 113 -6.92 -8.02 12.87
CA PRO A 113 -5.99 -8.95 12.25
C PRO A 113 -6.55 -9.49 10.93
N GLY A 114 -5.68 -9.88 10.02
CA GLY A 114 -6.05 -10.47 8.76
C GLY A 114 -5.13 -10.12 7.63
N GLN A 115 -5.52 -10.55 6.43
CA GLN A 115 -4.81 -10.29 5.20
C GLN A 115 -5.49 -9.16 4.44
N TYR A 116 -4.68 -8.22 3.96
CA TYR A 116 -5.13 -7.04 3.23
C TYR A 116 -4.26 -6.82 2.01
N THR A 117 -4.66 -5.87 1.19
CA THR A 117 -3.93 -5.47 -0.02
C THR A 117 -3.53 -4.01 0.08
N LEU A 118 -2.27 -3.69 -0.19
CA LEU A 118 -1.82 -2.33 -0.44
C LEU A 118 -1.87 -2.13 -1.95
N ALA A 119 -2.77 -1.28 -2.42
CA ALA A 119 -3.14 -1.20 -3.84
C ALA A 119 -3.09 0.22 -4.37
N CYS A 120 -2.89 0.35 -5.68
CA CYS A 120 -3.16 1.58 -6.43
C CYS A 120 -4.60 1.54 -6.95
N GLY A 121 -5.35 2.61 -6.74
CA GLY A 121 -6.75 2.68 -7.15
C GLY A 121 -7.00 3.33 -8.51
N VAL A 122 -5.96 3.80 -9.19
CA VAL A 122 -6.09 4.40 -10.52
C VAL A 122 -6.55 3.34 -11.52
N GLN A 123 -7.39 3.73 -12.47
CA GLN A 123 -8.04 2.81 -13.40
C GLN A 123 -7.05 1.84 -14.04
N THR A 124 -7.36 0.56 -14.00
CA THR A 124 -6.63 -0.61 -14.51
C THR A 124 -5.34 -0.96 -13.77
N HIS A 125 -4.81 -0.09 -12.90
CA HIS A 125 -3.51 -0.33 -12.26
C HIS A 125 -3.50 -1.56 -11.35
N LEU A 126 -4.54 -1.75 -10.53
CA LEU A 126 -4.67 -2.94 -9.68
C LEU A 126 -4.69 -4.22 -10.51
N GLN A 127 -5.54 -4.26 -11.54
CA GLN A 127 -5.66 -5.42 -12.43
C GLN A 127 -4.34 -5.74 -13.14
N ALA A 128 -3.54 -4.72 -13.42
CA ALA A 128 -2.24 -4.87 -14.07
C ALA A 128 -1.10 -5.20 -13.11
N GLY A 129 -1.40 -5.40 -11.82
CA GLY A 129 -0.42 -5.88 -10.85
C GLY A 129 0.13 -4.85 -9.87
N MET A 130 -0.42 -3.63 -9.81
CA MET A 130 0.08 -2.61 -8.90
C MET A 130 -0.50 -2.80 -7.50
N TRP A 131 0.02 -3.82 -6.81
CA TRP A 131 -0.39 -4.14 -5.43
C TRP A 131 0.65 -5.00 -4.72
N LEU A 132 0.64 -4.90 -3.40
CA LEU A 132 1.43 -5.72 -2.48
C LEU A 132 0.51 -6.32 -1.43
N ARG A 133 0.99 -7.30 -0.69
CA ARG A 133 0.28 -7.89 0.44
C ARG A 133 0.60 -7.12 1.71
N LEU A 134 -0.41 -6.95 2.55
CA LEU A 134 -0.24 -6.35 3.87
C LEU A 134 -1.02 -7.19 4.87
N ASP A 135 -0.31 -7.77 5.83
CA ASP A 135 -0.91 -8.59 6.87
C ASP A 135 -0.82 -7.88 8.20
N ILE A 136 -1.91 -7.95 8.96
CA ILE A 136 -1.93 -7.50 10.36
C ILE A 136 -1.96 -8.75 11.22
N VAL A 137 -0.94 -8.90 12.06
CA VAL A 137 -0.66 -10.15 12.75
C VAL A 137 -0.70 -9.95 14.26
N GLU A 138 -1.56 -10.73 14.93
CA GLU A 138 -1.65 -10.75 16.38
C GLU A 138 -0.38 -11.36 16.98
N GLY A 139 0.16 -10.71 18.01
CA GLY A 139 1.33 -11.21 18.73
C GLY A 139 2.66 -10.99 18.03
N ALA A 140 2.69 -10.38 16.85
CA ALA A 140 3.94 -10.04 16.20
C ALA A 140 4.67 -8.96 17.00
N PRO A 141 6.00 -9.10 17.27
CA PRO A 141 6.74 -8.13 18.08
C PRO A 141 7.13 -6.87 17.31
N ALA A 142 7.22 -6.93 15.99
CA ALA A 142 7.66 -5.84 15.14
C ALA A 142 7.20 -6.05 13.70
N PRO A 143 7.19 -4.99 12.87
CA PRO A 143 6.93 -5.14 11.44
C PRO A 143 7.99 -6.02 10.77
N ASP A 144 7.60 -6.66 9.68
CA ASP A 144 8.48 -7.52 8.91
C ASP A 144 8.18 -7.39 7.42
N TRP A 145 9.11 -7.84 6.61
CA TRP A 145 9.05 -7.81 5.16
C TRP A 145 9.44 -9.17 4.62
N ARG A 146 8.58 -9.76 3.79
CA ARG A 146 8.82 -11.11 3.26
C ARG A 146 8.56 -11.17 1.76
N GLU A 147 9.39 -11.92 1.08
CA GLU A 147 9.09 -12.42 -0.26
C GLU A 147 8.25 -13.68 -0.14
N ASP A 148 7.29 -13.80 -1.01
CA ASP A 148 6.49 -15.03 -1.11
C ASP A 148 7.01 -15.93 -2.22
#